data_1979e7175a3edf65adba4ce2595932f3
#
_entry.id   1979e7175a3edf65adba4ce2595932f3
#
_cell.length_a   1.000
_cell.length_b   1.000
_cell.length_c   1.000
_cell.angle_alpha   90.00
_cell.angle_beta   90.00
_cell.angle_gamma   90.00
#
_symmetry.space_group_name_H-M   'P 1'
#
loop_
_entity.id
_entity.type
_entity.pdbx_description
1 polymer ?
#
loop_
_entity_poly.entity_id
_entity_poly.type
_entity_poly.pdbx_seq_one_letter_code
_entity_poly.pdbx_strand_id
1 'polypeptide(L)'
;MTAVLAVFTATGAFAETVRLGTEGAYEPWNFVNDAGELDGFEIELGNELCKRASLTCEWVKNEWDSIIPNLKSGNYDAIIAGMSVTEERQKAIDFTEEYYPADPSSYAALAGADASVSNGVVVAQTATIHAGYLAGSSATLVEFASAEETIAAVRNGEADAVLADSGYLAPIVAESNGELVFVGDQIQIGGGVALGMRKSDGALRAKLNAAIESVKSDGSLNKMIAKWFGADAPQF
;
A
#
# COMPACT_ATOMS: atom_id res chain seq x y z
N MET A 1 58.67 -22.39 25.14
CA MET A 1 57.25 -22.06 25.34
C MET A 1 56.91 -20.93 24.35
N THR A 2 56.27 -21.26 23.24
CA THR A 2 55.90 -20.32 22.21
C THR A 2 54.41 -20.00 22.35
N ALA A 3 54.11 -18.76 22.76
CA ALA A 3 52.72 -18.31 22.90
C ALA A 3 52.16 -17.96 21.51
N VAL A 4 51.12 -18.67 21.08
CA VAL A 4 50.36 -18.37 19.88
C VAL A 4 49.29 -17.35 20.25
N LEU A 5 49.43 -16.12 19.73
CA LEU A 5 48.43 -15.06 19.86
C LEU A 5 47.33 -15.31 18.84
N ALA A 6 46.15 -15.73 19.27
CA ALA A 6 44.97 -15.82 18.40
C ALA A 6 44.40 -14.42 18.20
N VAL A 7 44.52 -13.88 17.00
CA VAL A 7 43.89 -12.63 16.60
C VAL A 7 42.46 -12.95 16.21
N PHE A 8 41.48 -12.58 17.04
CA PHE A 8 40.06 -12.58 16.71
C PHE A 8 39.78 -11.34 15.85
N THR A 9 39.61 -11.52 14.54
CA THR A 9 39.06 -10.51 13.68
C THR A 9 37.55 -10.49 13.88
N ALA A 10 37.05 -9.51 14.59
CA ALA A 10 35.61 -9.20 14.65
C ALA A 10 35.21 -8.68 13.25
N THR A 11 34.61 -9.53 12.43
CA THR A 11 33.90 -9.10 11.22
C THR A 11 32.64 -8.39 11.69
N GLY A 12 32.66 -7.03 11.68
CA GLY A 12 31.45 -6.23 11.87
C GLY A 12 30.45 -6.62 10.78
N ALA A 13 29.34 -7.25 11.17
CA ALA A 13 28.23 -7.44 10.27
C ALA A 13 27.61 -6.06 10.01
N PHE A 14 27.87 -5.48 8.86
CA PHE A 14 27.11 -4.32 8.39
C PHE A 14 25.66 -4.79 8.15
N ALA A 15 24.69 -4.02 8.64
CA ALA A 15 23.29 -4.29 8.34
C ALA A 15 23.10 -4.23 6.79
N GLU A 16 22.40 -5.22 6.27
CA GLU A 16 22.04 -5.25 4.84
C GLU A 16 21.13 -4.06 4.53
N THR A 17 21.48 -3.28 3.52
CA THR A 17 20.65 -2.17 3.06
C THR A 17 19.57 -2.71 2.12
N VAL A 18 18.29 -2.40 2.44
CA VAL A 18 17.11 -2.78 1.68
C VAL A 18 16.40 -1.51 1.22
N ARG A 19 16.13 -1.42 -0.07
CA ARG A 19 15.37 -0.32 -0.65
C ARG A 19 13.90 -0.69 -0.70
N LEU A 20 13.06 0.16 -0.10
CA LEU A 20 11.61 0.02 -0.07
C LEU A 20 10.99 0.99 -1.07
N GLY A 21 10.31 0.45 -2.10
CA GLY A 21 9.58 1.22 -3.09
C GLY A 21 8.17 1.54 -2.58
N THR A 22 7.78 2.81 -2.66
CA THR A 22 6.45 3.29 -2.30
C THR A 22 5.97 4.35 -3.28
N GLU A 23 4.66 4.59 -3.36
CA GLU A 23 4.13 5.62 -4.25
C GLU A 23 4.28 7.03 -3.66
N GLY A 24 3.97 7.20 -2.38
CA GLY A 24 4.01 8.48 -1.70
C GLY A 24 2.89 9.43 -2.12
N ALA A 25 1.73 8.90 -2.51
CA ALA A 25 0.56 9.65 -2.98
C ALA A 25 -0.79 9.01 -2.59
N TYR A 26 -0.82 8.21 -1.50
CA TYR A 26 -1.99 7.44 -1.07
C TYR A 26 -2.19 7.55 0.45
N GLU A 27 -2.56 8.74 0.94
CA GLU A 27 -2.80 9.00 2.36
C GLU A 27 -4.03 8.20 2.86
N PRO A 28 -4.03 7.60 4.07
CA PRO A 28 -2.99 7.65 5.11
C PRO A 28 -1.95 6.52 5.01
N TRP A 29 -1.95 5.73 3.95
CA TRP A 29 -1.02 4.61 3.74
C TRP A 29 0.42 5.08 3.59
N ASN A 30 0.67 5.86 2.54
CA ASN A 30 1.98 6.43 2.21
C ASN A 30 1.77 7.73 1.42
N PHE A 31 2.39 8.81 1.86
CA PHE A 31 2.25 10.12 1.24
C PHE A 31 3.48 10.98 1.48
N VAL A 32 3.55 12.13 0.82
CA VAL A 32 4.57 13.15 1.08
C VAL A 32 3.94 14.23 1.95
N ASN A 33 4.46 14.44 3.15
CA ASN A 33 3.97 15.42 4.10
C ASN A 33 4.38 16.88 3.71
N ASP A 34 3.89 17.87 4.45
CA ASP A 34 4.17 19.29 4.21
C ASP A 34 5.66 19.64 4.27
N ALA A 35 6.49 18.83 4.93
CA ALA A 35 7.94 19.00 4.95
C ALA A 35 8.64 18.40 3.71
N GLY A 36 7.91 17.77 2.81
CA GLY A 36 8.43 17.09 1.63
C GLY A 36 9.02 15.70 1.94
N GLU A 37 8.71 15.12 3.08
CA GLU A 37 9.20 13.82 3.53
C GLU A 37 8.12 12.74 3.34
N LEU A 38 8.53 11.51 3.07
CA LEU A 38 7.62 10.37 3.06
C LEU A 38 7.10 10.09 4.47
N ASP A 39 5.78 9.92 4.60
CA ASP A 39 5.07 9.66 5.84
C ASP A 39 3.89 8.73 5.60
N GLY A 40 3.25 8.25 6.67
CA GLY A 40 2.09 7.38 6.62
C GLY A 40 2.28 6.06 7.35
N PHE A 41 1.20 5.29 7.40
CA PHE A 41 1.17 3.97 8.04
C PHE A 41 2.30 3.06 7.56
N GLU A 42 2.50 2.97 6.25
CA GLU A 42 3.47 2.06 5.64
C GLU A 42 4.91 2.52 5.82
N ILE A 43 5.13 3.83 5.92
CA ILE A 43 6.45 4.37 6.23
C ILE A 43 6.84 4.02 7.66
N GLU A 44 5.92 4.19 8.62
CA GLU A 44 6.13 3.80 10.01
C GLU A 44 6.35 2.29 10.15
N LEU A 45 5.48 1.50 9.50
CA LEU A 45 5.58 0.04 9.51
C LEU A 45 6.88 -0.45 8.87
N GLY A 46 7.22 0.02 7.67
CA GLY A 46 8.42 -0.39 6.96
C GLY A 46 9.70 -0.13 7.76
N ASN A 47 9.79 1.03 8.42
CA ASN A 47 10.90 1.36 9.32
C ASN A 47 10.97 0.40 10.52
N GLU A 48 9.83 0.06 11.14
CA GLU A 48 9.79 -0.89 12.26
C GLU A 48 10.12 -2.32 11.80
N LEU A 49 9.64 -2.76 10.63
CA LEU A 49 9.98 -4.06 10.06
C LEU A 49 11.49 -4.19 9.81
N CYS A 50 12.11 -3.17 9.23
CA CYS A 50 13.55 -3.17 8.99
C CYS A 50 14.35 -3.20 10.28
N LYS A 51 13.94 -2.45 11.28
CA LYS A 51 14.55 -2.48 12.62
C LYS A 51 14.49 -3.87 13.24
N ARG A 52 13.33 -4.54 13.20
CA ARG A 52 13.16 -5.91 13.74
C ARG A 52 13.95 -6.95 12.96
N ALA A 53 14.05 -6.78 11.65
CA ALA A 53 14.82 -7.65 10.77
C ALA A 53 16.33 -7.37 10.81
N SER A 54 16.80 -6.37 11.58
CA SER A 54 18.20 -5.90 11.62
C SER A 54 18.71 -5.47 10.23
N LEU A 55 17.85 -4.79 9.45
CA LEU A 55 18.12 -4.23 8.14
C LEU A 55 18.26 -2.71 8.23
N THR A 56 19.01 -2.12 7.30
CA THR A 56 18.97 -0.67 7.05
C THR A 56 18.03 -0.41 5.89
N CYS A 57 17.02 0.46 6.06
CA CYS A 57 16.09 0.76 5.00
C CYS A 57 16.35 2.12 4.36
N GLU A 58 16.18 2.15 3.03
CA GLU A 58 16.15 3.37 2.22
C GLU A 58 14.83 3.39 1.44
N TRP A 59 14.18 4.54 1.41
CA TRP A 59 12.92 4.71 0.69
C TRP A 59 13.14 5.20 -0.74
N VAL A 60 12.40 4.60 -1.68
CA VAL A 60 12.43 4.98 -3.11
C VAL A 60 10.99 5.30 -3.53
N LYS A 61 10.75 6.58 -3.86
CA LYS A 61 9.46 6.99 -4.45
C LYS A 61 9.37 6.51 -5.89
N ASN A 62 8.23 5.95 -6.28
CA ASN A 62 7.97 5.43 -7.62
C ASN A 62 6.49 5.54 -7.97
N GLU A 63 6.18 6.01 -9.16
CA GLU A 63 4.80 6.06 -9.63
C GLU A 63 4.16 4.67 -9.65
N TRP A 64 2.87 4.59 -9.33
CA TRP A 64 2.16 3.33 -9.15
C TRP A 64 2.21 2.41 -10.36
N ASP A 65 1.96 2.93 -11.57
CA ASP A 65 1.88 2.15 -12.81
C ASP A 65 3.17 1.38 -13.16
N SER A 66 4.30 1.91 -12.73
CA SER A 66 5.64 1.35 -12.96
C SER A 66 6.23 0.61 -11.75
N ILE A 67 5.47 0.51 -10.63
CA ILE A 67 6.02 0.00 -9.36
C ILE A 67 6.43 -1.48 -9.44
N ILE A 68 5.64 -2.36 -10.06
CA ILE A 68 6.01 -3.76 -10.26
C ILE A 68 7.12 -3.93 -11.30
N PRO A 69 7.06 -3.30 -12.49
CA PRO A 69 8.17 -3.28 -13.44
C PRO A 69 9.51 -2.87 -12.83
N ASN A 70 9.53 -1.81 -12.03
CA ASN A 70 10.75 -1.27 -11.41
C ASN A 70 11.28 -2.16 -10.28
N LEU A 71 10.42 -2.85 -9.51
CA LEU A 71 10.85 -3.92 -8.60
C LEU A 71 11.58 -5.02 -9.35
N LYS A 72 10.99 -5.50 -10.45
CA LYS A 72 11.58 -6.58 -11.27
C LYS A 72 12.92 -6.17 -11.92
N SER A 73 13.08 -4.90 -12.23
CA SER A 73 14.33 -4.32 -12.77
C SER A 73 15.40 -4.07 -11.69
N GLY A 74 15.06 -4.25 -10.40
CA GLY A 74 16.00 -4.08 -9.29
C GLY A 74 16.21 -2.64 -8.84
N ASN A 75 15.30 -1.73 -9.13
CA ASN A 75 15.36 -0.34 -8.65
C ASN A 75 15.21 -0.26 -7.13
N TYR A 76 14.48 -1.20 -6.54
CA TYR A 76 14.34 -1.43 -5.11
C TYR A 76 14.12 -2.92 -4.83
N ASP A 77 13.97 -3.30 -3.56
CA ASP A 77 14.05 -4.70 -3.13
C ASP A 77 12.71 -5.22 -2.60
N ALA A 78 11.82 -4.32 -2.17
CA ALA A 78 10.44 -4.64 -1.84
C ALA A 78 9.53 -3.44 -2.14
N ILE A 79 8.26 -3.71 -2.46
CA ILE A 79 7.19 -2.70 -2.58
C ILE A 79 6.41 -2.69 -1.27
N ILE A 80 6.15 -1.50 -0.72
CA ILE A 80 5.22 -1.27 0.38
C ILE A 80 4.41 -0.01 0.03
N ALA A 81 3.21 -0.22 -0.55
CA ALA A 81 2.43 0.82 -1.22
C ALA A 81 0.94 0.44 -1.36
N GLY A 82 0.27 0.03 -0.28
CA GLY A 82 -1.15 -0.35 -0.30
C GLY A 82 -1.46 -1.52 -1.25
N MET A 83 -0.48 -2.38 -1.52
CA MET A 83 -0.59 -3.37 -2.58
C MET A 83 -1.35 -4.62 -2.12
N SER A 84 -2.60 -4.76 -2.54
CA SER A 84 -3.40 -5.97 -2.32
C SER A 84 -2.81 -7.19 -3.00
N VAL A 85 -2.81 -8.32 -2.32
CA VAL A 85 -2.44 -9.62 -2.89
C VAL A 85 -3.52 -10.06 -3.88
N THR A 86 -3.10 -10.38 -5.11
CA THR A 86 -3.98 -10.93 -6.14
C THR A 86 -3.29 -12.05 -6.91
N GLU A 87 -4.06 -12.99 -7.47
CA GLU A 87 -3.51 -14.05 -8.33
C GLU A 87 -2.77 -13.49 -9.53
N GLU A 88 -3.24 -12.36 -10.10
CA GLU A 88 -2.60 -11.73 -11.26
C GLU A 88 -1.21 -11.20 -10.88
N ARG A 89 -1.10 -10.48 -9.75
CA ARG A 89 0.18 -9.97 -9.25
C ARG A 89 1.13 -11.10 -8.86
N GLN A 90 0.61 -12.19 -8.26
CA GLN A 90 1.39 -13.37 -7.90
C GLN A 90 2.00 -14.12 -9.10
N LYS A 91 1.47 -13.95 -10.32
CA LYS A 91 2.14 -14.46 -11.53
C LYS A 91 3.48 -13.76 -11.77
N ALA A 92 3.58 -12.48 -11.44
CA ALA A 92 4.74 -11.64 -11.72
C ALA A 92 5.73 -11.52 -10.54
N ILE A 93 5.22 -11.42 -9.31
CA ILE A 93 5.98 -11.19 -8.07
C ILE A 93 5.51 -12.15 -6.97
N ASP A 94 6.27 -12.22 -5.88
CA ASP A 94 5.85 -12.86 -4.63
C ASP A 94 5.44 -11.82 -3.60
N PHE A 95 4.79 -12.26 -2.53
CA PHE A 95 4.36 -11.42 -1.42
C PHE A 95 4.87 -11.96 -0.09
N THR A 96 5.00 -11.06 0.89
CA THR A 96 5.15 -11.43 2.30
C THR A 96 3.81 -11.93 2.86
N GLU A 97 3.79 -12.27 4.17
CA GLU A 97 2.56 -12.28 4.95
C GLU A 97 1.90 -10.90 4.89
N GLU A 98 0.56 -10.89 4.93
CA GLU A 98 -0.22 -9.66 4.93
C GLU A 98 0.04 -8.84 6.21
N TYR A 99 0.22 -7.53 6.07
CA TYR A 99 0.37 -6.60 7.19
C TYR A 99 -0.90 -5.75 7.43
N TYR A 100 -1.87 -5.84 6.54
CA TYR A 100 -3.18 -5.23 6.72
C TYR A 100 -4.24 -6.20 6.18
N PRO A 101 -5.38 -6.39 6.89
CA PRO A 101 -6.47 -7.23 6.39
C PRO A 101 -7.01 -6.71 5.06
N ALA A 102 -7.74 -7.55 4.34
CA ALA A 102 -8.36 -7.14 3.09
C ALA A 102 -9.26 -5.92 3.31
N ASP A 103 -8.92 -4.79 2.68
CA ASP A 103 -9.71 -3.57 2.73
C ASP A 103 -10.80 -3.62 1.65
N PRO A 104 -12.08 -3.46 2.00
CA PRO A 104 -13.12 -3.41 0.98
C PRO A 104 -12.94 -2.15 0.12
N SER A 105 -13.38 -2.22 -1.13
CA SER A 105 -13.45 -1.07 -2.03
C SER A 105 -14.80 -0.39 -1.94
N SER A 106 -14.83 0.93 -2.10
CA SER A 106 -16.05 1.73 -2.06
C SER A 106 -16.13 2.66 -3.26
N TYR A 107 -17.36 2.99 -3.64
CA TYR A 107 -17.61 4.11 -4.53
C TYR A 107 -17.79 5.38 -3.73
N ALA A 108 -17.15 6.47 -4.17
CA ALA A 108 -17.44 7.81 -3.69
C ALA A 108 -17.88 8.70 -4.85
N ALA A 109 -18.86 9.57 -4.61
CA ALA A 109 -19.47 10.44 -5.59
C ALA A 109 -19.86 11.79 -4.98
N LEU A 110 -20.26 12.75 -5.80
CA LEU A 110 -20.80 14.02 -5.30
C LEU A 110 -22.12 13.80 -4.54
N ALA A 111 -22.37 14.64 -3.55
CA ALA A 111 -23.58 14.61 -2.73
C ALA A 111 -24.84 14.69 -3.62
N GLY A 112 -25.81 13.84 -3.30
CA GLY A 112 -27.06 13.71 -4.07
C GLY A 112 -27.01 12.61 -5.14
N ALA A 113 -25.86 11.99 -5.38
CA ALA A 113 -25.76 10.80 -6.22
C ALA A 113 -26.37 9.58 -5.50
N ASP A 114 -26.86 8.62 -6.27
CA ASP A 114 -27.35 7.33 -5.78
C ASP A 114 -26.49 6.18 -6.34
N ALA A 115 -26.79 4.95 -5.94
CA ALA A 115 -26.00 3.78 -6.33
C ALA A 115 -25.93 3.53 -7.86
N SER A 116 -26.77 4.17 -8.68
CA SER A 116 -26.77 4.00 -10.13
C SER A 116 -25.54 4.58 -10.80
N VAL A 117 -24.83 5.52 -10.15
CA VAL A 117 -23.58 6.11 -10.64
C VAL A 117 -22.47 5.08 -10.83
N SER A 118 -22.55 3.94 -10.13
CA SER A 118 -21.62 2.80 -10.33
C SER A 118 -21.68 2.19 -11.75
N ASN A 119 -22.70 2.50 -12.54
CA ASN A 119 -22.83 2.11 -13.94
C ASN A 119 -22.59 3.28 -14.92
N GLY A 120 -22.28 4.46 -14.41
CA GLY A 120 -21.96 5.65 -15.19
C GLY A 120 -20.49 5.72 -15.61
N VAL A 121 -19.94 6.93 -15.65
CA VAL A 121 -18.51 7.18 -15.84
C VAL A 121 -17.83 7.03 -14.49
N VAL A 122 -17.07 5.94 -14.31
CA VAL A 122 -16.38 5.65 -13.04
C VAL A 122 -14.88 5.71 -13.25
N VAL A 123 -14.21 6.44 -12.38
CA VAL A 123 -12.76 6.60 -12.43
C VAL A 123 -12.05 5.70 -11.43
N ALA A 124 -10.86 5.25 -11.81
CA ALA A 124 -9.93 4.54 -10.94
C ALA A 124 -8.49 4.88 -11.33
N GLN A 125 -7.57 4.68 -10.41
CA GLN A 125 -6.16 4.79 -10.74
C GLN A 125 -5.75 3.62 -11.64
N THR A 126 -4.94 3.89 -12.67
CA THR A 126 -4.47 2.88 -13.62
C THR A 126 -3.70 1.75 -12.94
N ALA A 127 -3.69 0.56 -13.53
CA ALA A 127 -3.01 -0.64 -13.01
C ALA A 127 -3.42 -1.06 -11.58
N THR A 128 -4.56 -0.60 -11.08
CA THR A 128 -5.13 -1.02 -9.79
C THR A 128 -6.11 -2.20 -9.97
N ILE A 129 -6.44 -2.84 -8.84
CA ILE A 129 -7.51 -3.85 -8.79
C ILE A 129 -8.86 -3.23 -9.13
N HIS A 130 -9.05 -1.95 -8.84
CA HIS A 130 -10.27 -1.18 -9.10
C HIS A 130 -10.48 -0.97 -10.61
N ALA A 131 -9.43 -0.52 -11.32
CA ALA A 131 -9.47 -0.42 -12.78
C ALA A 131 -9.76 -1.77 -13.44
N GLY A 132 -9.10 -2.84 -12.96
CA GLY A 132 -9.36 -4.20 -13.44
C GLY A 132 -10.79 -4.67 -13.22
N TYR A 133 -11.39 -4.37 -12.05
CA TYR A 133 -12.78 -4.68 -11.74
C TYR A 133 -13.75 -3.90 -12.65
N LEU A 134 -13.53 -2.59 -12.79
CA LEU A 134 -14.39 -1.72 -13.62
C LEU A 134 -14.32 -2.11 -15.09
N ALA A 135 -13.17 -2.53 -15.61
CA ALA A 135 -13.03 -3.01 -16.99
C ALA A 135 -13.90 -4.24 -17.30
N GLY A 136 -14.28 -5.02 -16.28
CA GLY A 136 -15.21 -6.15 -16.41
C GLY A 136 -16.66 -5.82 -16.06
N SER A 137 -16.98 -4.57 -15.70
CA SER A 137 -18.30 -4.11 -15.26
C SER A 137 -19.11 -3.46 -16.40
N SER A 138 -20.29 -2.92 -16.06
CA SER A 138 -21.10 -2.11 -16.97
C SER A 138 -20.72 -0.62 -16.99
N ALA A 139 -19.81 -0.19 -16.11
CA ALA A 139 -19.37 1.19 -16.05
C ALA A 139 -18.51 1.59 -17.25
N THR A 140 -18.52 2.88 -17.57
CA THR A 140 -17.52 3.49 -18.46
C THR A 140 -16.30 3.84 -17.62
N LEU A 141 -15.25 2.99 -17.67
CA LEU A 141 -14.00 3.24 -16.97
C LEU A 141 -13.21 4.38 -17.60
N VAL A 142 -12.75 5.32 -16.76
CA VAL A 142 -11.70 6.28 -17.10
C VAL A 142 -10.57 6.14 -16.08
N GLU A 143 -9.35 6.00 -16.57
CA GLU A 143 -8.17 5.78 -15.73
C GLU A 143 -7.33 7.05 -15.63
N PHE A 144 -6.79 7.30 -14.42
CA PHE A 144 -5.85 8.38 -14.13
C PHE A 144 -4.54 7.81 -13.58
N ALA A 145 -3.46 8.57 -13.70
CA ALA A 145 -2.14 8.12 -13.25
C ALA A 145 -2.05 8.07 -11.71
N SER A 146 -2.71 9.01 -11.01
CA SER A 146 -2.73 9.06 -9.55
C SER A 146 -4.14 8.92 -8.97
N ALA A 147 -4.21 8.48 -7.71
CA ALA A 147 -5.47 8.42 -6.97
C ALA A 147 -6.07 9.82 -6.73
N GLU A 148 -5.23 10.83 -6.52
CA GLU A 148 -5.67 12.22 -6.33
C GLU A 148 -6.40 12.76 -7.56
N GLU A 149 -5.91 12.47 -8.78
CA GLU A 149 -6.57 12.87 -10.03
C GLU A 149 -7.97 12.26 -10.16
N THR A 150 -8.18 11.03 -9.66
CA THR A 150 -9.51 10.41 -9.67
C THR A 150 -10.51 11.17 -8.80
N ILE A 151 -10.07 11.62 -7.62
CA ILE A 151 -10.91 12.45 -6.73
C ILE A 151 -11.21 13.80 -7.37
N ALA A 152 -10.20 14.42 -7.99
CA ALA A 152 -10.38 15.70 -8.69
C ALA A 152 -11.39 15.58 -9.86
N ALA A 153 -11.34 14.50 -10.64
CA ALA A 153 -12.29 14.25 -11.74
C ALA A 153 -13.74 14.17 -11.25
N VAL A 154 -13.99 13.51 -10.10
CA VAL A 154 -15.34 13.47 -9.50
C VAL A 154 -15.77 14.85 -9.01
N ARG A 155 -14.90 15.58 -8.31
CA ARG A 155 -15.19 16.94 -7.81
C ARG A 155 -15.50 17.93 -8.95
N ASN A 156 -14.79 17.79 -10.07
CA ASN A 156 -15.00 18.63 -11.26
C ASN A 156 -16.23 18.23 -12.09
N GLY A 157 -16.92 17.12 -11.75
CA GLY A 157 -18.03 16.59 -12.52
C GLY A 157 -17.63 15.95 -13.86
N GLU A 158 -16.37 15.55 -14.00
CA GLU A 158 -15.83 14.84 -15.16
C GLU A 158 -16.14 13.33 -15.08
N ALA A 159 -16.46 12.84 -13.88
CA ALA A 159 -16.87 11.46 -13.61
C ALA A 159 -18.03 11.43 -12.61
N ASP A 160 -18.85 10.38 -12.69
CA ASP A 160 -19.97 10.17 -11.79
C ASP A 160 -19.54 9.62 -10.43
N ALA A 161 -18.49 8.80 -10.39
CA ALA A 161 -17.96 8.24 -9.17
C ALA A 161 -16.48 7.82 -9.32
N VAL A 162 -15.79 7.66 -8.20
CA VAL A 162 -14.49 6.97 -8.08
C VAL A 162 -14.66 5.64 -7.38
N LEU A 163 -13.92 4.62 -7.78
CA LEU A 163 -13.77 3.35 -7.07
C LEU A 163 -12.34 3.22 -6.54
N ALA A 164 -12.19 3.10 -5.23
CA ALA A 164 -10.90 2.90 -4.56
C ALA A 164 -11.06 2.16 -3.23
N ASP A 165 -9.95 1.89 -2.53
CA ASP A 165 -9.98 1.29 -1.19
C ASP A 165 -10.73 2.18 -0.20
N SER A 166 -11.55 1.55 0.66
CA SER A 166 -12.34 2.29 1.65
C SER A 166 -11.46 3.06 2.63
N GLY A 167 -10.30 2.49 3.01
CA GLY A 167 -9.35 3.16 3.90
C GLY A 167 -8.70 4.42 3.31
N TYR A 168 -8.58 4.50 1.98
CA TYR A 168 -8.16 5.70 1.28
C TYR A 168 -9.28 6.73 1.16
N LEU A 169 -10.49 6.30 0.79
CA LEU A 169 -11.61 7.20 0.57
C LEU A 169 -12.21 7.78 1.87
N ALA A 170 -12.14 7.04 2.99
CA ALA A 170 -12.82 7.43 4.22
C ALA A 170 -12.40 8.82 4.75
N PRO A 171 -11.12 9.16 4.91
CA PRO A 171 -10.73 10.51 5.33
C PRO A 171 -11.15 11.57 4.31
N ILE A 172 -11.02 11.31 3.01
CA ILE A 172 -11.38 12.25 1.94
C ILE A 172 -12.88 12.59 1.99
N VAL A 173 -13.73 11.59 2.16
CA VAL A 173 -15.18 11.78 2.30
C VAL A 173 -15.51 12.50 3.59
N ALA A 174 -14.91 12.13 4.71
CA ALA A 174 -15.14 12.76 6.00
C ALA A 174 -14.75 14.25 6.02
N GLU A 175 -13.65 14.61 5.39
CA GLU A 175 -13.11 15.97 5.32
C GLU A 175 -13.76 16.84 4.23
N SER A 176 -14.54 16.22 3.33
CA SER A 176 -15.19 16.93 2.22
C SER A 176 -16.33 17.89 2.66
N ASN A 177 -16.66 17.94 3.95
CA ASN A 177 -17.80 18.71 4.48
C ASN A 177 -19.13 18.37 3.80
N GLY A 178 -19.30 17.12 3.37
CA GLY A 178 -20.50 16.61 2.72
C GLY A 178 -20.55 16.86 1.21
N GLU A 179 -19.46 17.29 0.61
CA GLU A 179 -19.34 17.39 -0.86
C GLU A 179 -19.30 16.00 -1.50
N LEU A 180 -18.53 15.08 -0.89
CA LEU A 180 -18.43 13.69 -1.30
C LEU A 180 -19.18 12.78 -0.35
N VAL A 181 -19.79 11.74 -0.88
CA VAL A 181 -20.51 10.71 -0.13
C VAL A 181 -20.16 9.32 -0.64
N PHE A 182 -20.18 8.33 0.24
CA PHE A 182 -20.17 6.93 -0.21
C PHE A 182 -21.50 6.58 -0.86
N VAL A 183 -21.47 5.79 -1.94
CA VAL A 183 -22.64 5.33 -2.68
C VAL A 183 -22.57 3.83 -2.94
N GLY A 184 -23.73 3.16 -2.84
CA GLY A 184 -23.83 1.70 -3.02
C GLY A 184 -23.16 0.91 -1.89
N ASP A 185 -23.05 -0.41 -2.12
CA ASP A 185 -22.44 -1.35 -1.18
C ASP A 185 -20.91 -1.40 -1.38
N GLN A 186 -20.21 -1.74 -0.31
CA GLN A 186 -18.77 -2.07 -0.39
C GLN A 186 -18.54 -3.35 -1.20
N ILE A 187 -17.44 -3.40 -1.91
CA ILE A 187 -17.07 -4.52 -2.78
C ILE A 187 -15.74 -5.09 -2.29
N GLN A 188 -15.66 -6.41 -2.13
CA GLN A 188 -14.41 -7.08 -1.81
C GLN A 188 -13.67 -7.42 -3.11
N ILE A 189 -12.57 -6.72 -3.39
CA ILE A 189 -11.69 -6.94 -4.53
C ILE A 189 -10.27 -7.21 -4.02
N GLY A 190 -9.69 -8.37 -4.38
CA GLY A 190 -8.36 -8.72 -3.89
C GLY A 190 -8.33 -9.28 -2.47
N GLY A 191 -7.12 -9.59 -2.00
CA GLY A 191 -6.82 -10.07 -0.65
C GLY A 191 -6.31 -8.95 0.26
N GLY A 192 -5.66 -9.32 1.36
CA GLY A 192 -5.00 -8.39 2.26
C GLY A 192 -3.80 -7.71 1.61
N VAL A 193 -3.27 -6.72 2.31
CA VAL A 193 -2.15 -5.92 1.82
C VAL A 193 -0.82 -6.49 2.32
N ALA A 194 0.15 -6.65 1.42
CA ALA A 194 1.43 -7.28 1.72
C ALA A 194 2.58 -6.59 0.97
N LEU A 195 3.84 -6.81 1.42
CA LEU A 195 4.99 -6.33 0.65
C LEU A 195 5.17 -7.18 -0.61
N GLY A 196 5.22 -6.50 -1.77
CA GLY A 196 5.56 -7.14 -3.04
C GLY A 196 7.07 -7.34 -3.18
N MET A 197 7.50 -8.51 -3.64
CA MET A 197 8.92 -8.87 -3.73
C MET A 197 9.23 -9.65 -5.01
N ARG A 198 10.48 -9.61 -5.47
CA ARG A 198 10.89 -10.52 -6.55
C ARG A 198 10.82 -11.98 -6.06
N LYS A 199 10.43 -12.89 -6.96
CA LYS A 199 10.37 -14.34 -6.67
C LYS A 199 11.73 -14.93 -6.26
N SER A 200 12.82 -14.29 -6.66
CA SER A 200 14.20 -14.68 -6.30
C SER A 200 14.57 -14.39 -4.85
N ASP A 201 13.87 -13.46 -4.19
CA ASP A 201 14.33 -12.83 -2.94
C ASP A 201 13.76 -13.53 -1.68
N GLY A 202 13.65 -14.86 -1.74
CA GLY A 202 13.07 -15.67 -0.66
C GLY A 202 13.71 -15.50 0.71
N ALA A 203 15.03 -15.23 0.77
CA ALA A 203 15.73 -15.00 2.02
C ALA A 203 15.30 -13.66 2.68
N LEU A 204 15.19 -12.58 1.90
CA LEU A 204 14.70 -11.30 2.38
C LEU A 204 13.22 -11.40 2.79
N ARG A 205 12.40 -12.08 1.98
CA ARG A 205 11.00 -12.35 2.32
C ARG A 205 10.84 -13.05 3.66
N ALA A 206 11.66 -14.07 3.95
CA ALA A 206 11.62 -14.76 5.22
C ALA A 206 11.97 -13.85 6.41
N LYS A 207 12.96 -12.94 6.26
CA LYS A 207 13.29 -11.95 7.28
C LYS A 207 12.12 -10.98 7.54
N LEU A 208 11.50 -10.47 6.47
CA LEU A 208 10.37 -9.55 6.58
C LEU A 208 9.13 -10.24 7.16
N ASN A 209 8.85 -11.50 6.79
CA ASN A 209 7.76 -12.28 7.38
C ASN A 209 7.95 -12.46 8.89
N ALA A 210 9.16 -12.78 9.35
CA ALA A 210 9.45 -12.88 10.77
C ALA A 210 9.25 -11.54 11.51
N ALA A 211 9.57 -10.42 10.86
CA ALA A 211 9.32 -9.09 11.41
C ALA A 211 7.81 -8.77 11.45
N ILE A 212 7.04 -9.11 10.41
CA ILE A 212 5.58 -8.95 10.36
C ILE A 212 4.92 -9.76 11.48
N GLU A 213 5.28 -11.03 11.62
CA GLU A 213 4.78 -11.88 12.71
C GLU A 213 5.10 -11.30 14.08
N SER A 214 6.29 -10.72 14.24
CA SER A 214 6.70 -10.08 15.49
C SER A 214 5.84 -8.84 15.81
N VAL A 215 5.51 -7.97 14.83
CA VAL A 215 4.65 -6.79 15.07
C VAL A 215 3.19 -7.17 15.28
N LYS A 216 2.73 -8.29 14.69
CA LYS A 216 1.40 -8.86 14.95
C LYS A 216 1.32 -9.38 16.38
N SER A 217 2.27 -10.23 16.78
CA SER A 217 2.23 -10.97 18.05
C SER A 217 2.34 -10.05 19.27
N ASP A 218 3.06 -8.93 19.21
CA ASP A 218 3.17 -7.97 20.31
C ASP A 218 2.11 -6.84 20.26
N GLY A 219 1.24 -6.84 19.24
CA GLY A 219 0.16 -5.89 19.06
C GLY A 219 0.61 -4.51 18.58
N SER A 220 1.89 -4.32 18.23
CA SER A 220 2.36 -3.02 17.71
C SER A 220 1.78 -2.69 16.34
N LEU A 221 1.52 -3.71 15.51
CA LEU A 221 0.85 -3.52 14.23
C LEU A 221 -0.56 -2.94 14.40
N ASN A 222 -1.38 -3.52 15.28
CA ASN A 222 -2.74 -3.03 15.55
C ASN A 222 -2.74 -1.60 16.13
N LYS A 223 -1.72 -1.22 16.90
CA LYS A 223 -1.55 0.16 17.38
C LYS A 223 -1.26 1.13 16.24
N MET A 224 -0.41 0.73 15.27
CA MET A 224 -0.15 1.53 14.07
C MET A 224 -1.40 1.64 13.21
N ILE A 225 -2.13 0.54 12.98
CA ILE A 225 -3.41 0.56 12.25
C ILE A 225 -4.39 1.52 12.92
N ALA A 226 -4.62 1.40 14.23
CA ALA A 226 -5.53 2.28 14.95
C ALA A 226 -5.10 3.76 14.93
N LYS A 227 -3.79 4.03 14.93
CA LYS A 227 -3.26 5.39 14.83
C LYS A 227 -3.60 6.04 13.49
N TRP A 228 -3.44 5.32 12.38
CA TRP A 228 -3.55 5.88 11.05
C TRP A 228 -4.96 5.79 10.44
N PHE A 229 -5.70 4.73 10.76
CA PHE A 229 -7.02 4.45 10.18
C PHE A 229 -8.16 4.57 11.19
N GLY A 230 -7.86 4.87 12.45
CA GLY A 230 -8.86 4.95 13.52
C GLY A 230 -9.08 3.64 14.27
N ALA A 231 -9.75 3.73 15.41
CA ALA A 231 -9.94 2.60 16.33
C ALA A 231 -10.85 1.50 15.75
N ASP A 232 -11.71 1.84 14.81
CA ASP A 232 -12.66 0.92 14.18
C ASP A 232 -12.07 0.21 12.93
N ALA A 233 -10.81 0.53 12.57
CA ALA A 233 -10.14 -0.12 11.45
C ALA A 233 -9.94 -1.62 11.71
N PRO A 234 -9.97 -2.47 10.65
CA PRO A 234 -9.77 -3.89 10.79
C PRO A 234 -8.38 -4.21 11.37
N GLN A 235 -8.33 -5.21 12.27
CA GLN A 235 -7.12 -5.60 13.01
C GLN A 235 -6.86 -7.10 12.85
N PHE A 236 -5.62 -7.51 13.16
CA PHE A 236 -5.22 -8.93 13.25
C PHE A 236 -5.48 -9.51 14.64
#